data_adb3d2aa9a397638def5273a187c0f83
#
_entry.id   adb3d2aa9a397638def5273a187c0f83
#
_cell.length_a   1.000
_cell.length_b   1.000
_cell.length_c   1.000
_cell.angle_alpha   90.00
_cell.angle_beta   90.00
_cell.angle_gamma   90.00
#
_symmetry.space_group_name_H-M   'P 1'
#
loop_
_entity.id
_entity.type
_entity.pdbx_description
1 polymer ?
#
loop_
_entity_poly.entity_id
_entity_poly.type
_entity_poly.pdbx_seq_one_letter_code
_entity_poly.pdbx_strand_id
1 'polypeptide(L)'
;MTTLQELADQVGGRILGEPSFEVLGLRELHLAEPSDLSFFTNARYRKAFNQTKAGAVVLAEAIPDGCANQLVCDEPYLAVAKIASILYPQPTHPPGIHPSAFVDPSAKVASSAYVGPNAVVMENAVIGESAII
;
A
#
# COMPACT_ATOMS: atom_id res chain seq x y z
N MET A 1 -3.44 15.33 -4.27
CA MET A 1 -4.12 14.14 -4.84
C MET A 1 -3.13 13.44 -5.74
N THR A 2 -3.20 12.14 -5.85
CA THR A 2 -2.21 11.34 -6.59
C THR A 2 -2.76 10.96 -7.95
N THR A 3 -2.03 11.27 -9.02
CA THR A 3 -2.43 10.92 -10.38
C THR A 3 -1.92 9.55 -10.79
N LEU A 4 -2.56 8.97 -11.81
CA LEU A 4 -2.13 7.69 -12.37
C LEU A 4 -0.70 7.77 -12.93
N GLN A 5 -0.30 8.93 -13.48
CA GLN A 5 1.07 9.17 -13.95
C GLN A 5 2.10 9.12 -12.81
N GLU A 6 1.81 9.79 -11.70
CA GLU A 6 2.71 9.76 -10.53
C GLU A 6 2.90 8.33 -10.00
N LEU A 7 1.82 7.54 -9.97
CA LEU A 7 1.91 6.14 -9.58
C LEU A 7 2.72 5.31 -10.59
N ALA A 8 2.48 5.53 -11.89
CA ALA A 8 3.23 4.85 -12.95
C ALA A 8 4.73 5.11 -12.85
N ASP A 9 5.12 6.36 -12.61
CA ASP A 9 6.53 6.75 -12.46
C ASP A 9 7.19 6.06 -11.25
N GLN A 10 6.45 5.88 -10.17
CA GLN A 10 6.94 5.22 -8.96
C GLN A 10 7.10 3.70 -9.10
N VAL A 11 6.27 3.05 -9.90
CA VAL A 11 6.29 1.59 -10.07
C VAL A 11 6.95 1.13 -11.38
N GLY A 12 7.31 2.07 -12.26
CA GLY A 12 7.87 1.74 -13.56
C GLY A 12 6.86 1.15 -14.53
N GLY A 13 5.59 1.52 -14.40
CA GLY A 13 4.49 1.01 -15.22
C GLY A 13 4.20 1.87 -16.45
N ARG A 14 3.39 1.32 -17.35
CA ARG A 14 2.91 1.97 -18.57
C ARG A 14 1.40 2.21 -18.48
N ILE A 15 0.95 3.40 -18.82
CA ILE A 15 -0.46 3.78 -18.81
C ILE A 15 -1.11 3.56 -20.16
N LEU A 16 -2.30 2.96 -20.14
CA LEU A 16 -3.29 3.03 -21.21
C LEU A 16 -4.49 3.81 -20.66
N GLY A 17 -4.86 4.90 -21.31
CA GLY A 17 -5.94 5.79 -20.87
C GLY A 17 -5.42 7.16 -20.44
N GLU A 18 -6.02 7.73 -19.42
CA GLU A 18 -5.80 9.11 -18.99
C GLU A 18 -4.72 9.21 -17.89
N PRO A 19 -3.53 9.76 -18.19
CA PRO A 19 -2.45 9.89 -17.19
C PRO A 19 -2.80 10.80 -16.02
N SER A 20 -3.65 11.79 -16.25
CA SER A 20 -4.10 12.76 -15.23
C SER A 20 -5.24 12.24 -14.36
N PHE A 21 -5.68 10.98 -14.56
CA PHE A 21 -6.71 10.37 -13.74
C PHE A 21 -6.30 10.40 -12.26
N GLU A 22 -7.15 11.01 -11.42
CA GLU A 22 -6.92 11.12 -9.98
C GLU A 22 -7.37 9.86 -9.26
N VAL A 23 -6.45 9.27 -8.51
CA VAL A 23 -6.70 8.07 -7.70
C VAL A 23 -6.96 8.47 -6.26
N LEU A 24 -8.16 8.19 -5.76
CA LEU A 24 -8.56 8.49 -4.39
C LEU A 24 -8.41 7.30 -3.43
N GLY A 25 -8.42 6.08 -3.95
CA GLY A 25 -8.31 4.89 -3.11
C GLY A 25 -7.81 3.68 -3.89
N LEU A 26 -7.45 2.65 -3.14
CA LEU A 26 -7.08 1.33 -3.66
C LEU A 26 -8.06 0.30 -3.10
N ARG A 27 -8.81 -0.35 -3.97
CA ARG A 27 -9.84 -1.33 -3.59
C ARG A 27 -9.85 -2.55 -4.49
N GLU A 28 -10.40 -3.63 -3.99
CA GLU A 28 -10.64 -4.85 -4.77
C GLU A 28 -11.66 -4.60 -5.88
N LEU A 29 -11.58 -5.37 -6.97
CA LEU A 29 -12.40 -5.18 -8.19
C LEU A 29 -13.90 -5.05 -7.93
N HIS A 30 -14.44 -5.83 -7.00
CA HIS A 30 -15.89 -5.85 -6.73
C HIS A 30 -16.37 -4.75 -5.78
N LEU A 31 -15.44 -4.07 -5.09
CA LEU A 31 -15.73 -2.97 -4.16
C LEU A 31 -15.32 -1.61 -4.69
N ALA A 32 -14.57 -1.60 -5.79
CA ALA A 32 -14.02 -0.38 -6.34
C ALA A 32 -15.10 0.53 -6.95
N GLU A 33 -14.92 1.82 -6.75
CA GLU A 33 -15.72 2.88 -7.29
C GLU A 33 -14.98 3.64 -8.41
N PRO A 34 -15.66 4.55 -9.17
CA PRO A 34 -15.06 5.23 -10.32
C PRO A 34 -13.80 6.07 -10.04
N SER A 35 -13.55 6.45 -8.79
CA SER A 35 -12.35 7.17 -8.37
C SER A 35 -11.26 6.27 -7.79
N ASP A 36 -11.50 4.96 -7.75
CA ASP A 36 -10.55 4.02 -7.18
C ASP A 36 -9.65 3.38 -8.24
N LEU A 37 -8.44 3.08 -7.83
CA LEU A 37 -7.55 2.14 -8.49
C LEU A 37 -7.84 0.74 -7.94
N SER A 38 -7.94 -0.23 -8.83
CA SER A 38 -8.04 -1.64 -8.47
C SER A 38 -6.87 -2.43 -9.06
N PHE A 39 -6.88 -3.73 -8.90
CA PHE A 39 -5.82 -4.61 -9.39
C PHE A 39 -6.40 -5.91 -9.91
N PHE A 40 -5.85 -6.40 -11.03
CA PHE A 40 -6.20 -7.66 -11.65
C PHE A 40 -4.92 -8.48 -11.85
N THR A 41 -4.64 -9.36 -10.91
CA THR A 41 -3.38 -10.11 -10.83
C THR A 41 -3.57 -11.62 -10.96
N ASN A 42 -4.82 -12.09 -11.00
CA ASN A 42 -5.15 -13.51 -11.10
C ASN A 42 -6.34 -13.70 -12.03
N ALA A 43 -6.17 -14.57 -13.03
CA ALA A 43 -7.17 -14.85 -14.07
C ALA A 43 -8.52 -15.35 -13.53
N ARG A 44 -8.56 -15.95 -12.32
CA ARG A 44 -9.81 -16.36 -11.67
C ARG A 44 -10.77 -15.19 -11.39
N TYR A 45 -10.25 -13.97 -11.30
CA TYR A 45 -11.05 -12.75 -11.08
C TYR A 45 -11.47 -12.07 -12.37
N ARG A 46 -11.36 -12.72 -13.53
CA ARG A 46 -11.74 -12.14 -14.83
C ARG A 46 -13.18 -11.63 -14.86
N LYS A 47 -14.11 -12.35 -14.26
CA LYS A 47 -15.51 -11.92 -14.18
C LYS A 47 -15.64 -10.62 -13.37
N ALA A 48 -14.95 -10.53 -12.23
CA ALA A 48 -14.94 -9.33 -11.42
C ALA A 48 -14.30 -8.15 -12.17
N PHE A 49 -13.22 -8.39 -12.92
CA PHE A 49 -12.61 -7.39 -13.79
C PHE A 49 -13.58 -6.85 -14.85
N ASN A 50 -14.34 -7.73 -15.49
CA ASN A 50 -15.31 -7.32 -16.52
C ASN A 50 -16.49 -6.53 -15.95
N GLN A 51 -16.76 -6.62 -14.66
CA GLN A 51 -17.88 -5.98 -13.97
C GLN A 51 -17.46 -4.83 -13.06
N THR A 52 -16.15 -4.59 -12.90
CA THR A 52 -15.67 -3.57 -11.97
C THR A 52 -16.10 -2.17 -12.38
N LYS A 53 -16.34 -1.34 -11.38
CA LYS A 53 -16.58 0.11 -11.55
C LYS A 53 -15.30 0.93 -11.34
N ALA A 54 -14.17 0.28 -11.07
CA ALA A 54 -12.90 0.96 -10.87
C ALA A 54 -12.58 1.91 -12.02
N GLY A 55 -12.11 3.10 -11.69
CA GLY A 55 -11.70 4.07 -12.69
C GLY A 55 -10.36 3.72 -13.33
N ALA A 56 -9.51 2.95 -12.65
CA ALA A 56 -8.26 2.44 -13.17
C ALA A 56 -7.94 1.05 -12.58
N VAL A 57 -7.17 0.24 -13.31
CA VAL A 57 -6.77 -1.11 -12.86
C VAL A 57 -5.28 -1.36 -13.14
N VAL A 58 -4.57 -1.90 -12.14
CA VAL A 58 -3.20 -2.41 -12.27
C VAL A 58 -3.25 -3.85 -12.76
N LEU A 59 -2.48 -4.19 -13.79
CA LEU A 59 -2.43 -5.52 -14.36
C LEU A 59 -1.09 -5.79 -15.05
N ALA A 60 -0.80 -7.06 -15.36
CA ALA A 60 0.44 -7.45 -16.03
C ALA A 60 0.40 -7.18 -17.54
N GLU A 61 -0.75 -7.40 -18.17
CA GLU A 61 -0.94 -7.24 -19.61
C GLU A 61 -2.19 -6.41 -19.88
N ALA A 62 -2.09 -5.50 -20.84
CA ALA A 62 -3.22 -4.68 -21.26
C ALA A 62 -4.37 -5.55 -21.79
N ILE A 63 -5.58 -5.22 -21.39
CA ILE A 63 -6.80 -5.91 -21.84
C ILE A 63 -7.60 -4.94 -22.70
N PRO A 64 -7.64 -5.15 -24.03
CA PRO A 64 -8.52 -4.38 -24.91
C PRO A 64 -9.97 -4.49 -24.46
N ASP A 65 -10.74 -3.42 -24.58
CA ASP A 65 -12.15 -3.33 -24.17
C ASP A 65 -12.41 -3.55 -22.67
N GLY A 66 -11.34 -3.50 -21.84
CA GLY A 66 -11.44 -3.55 -20.39
C GLY A 66 -11.67 -2.18 -19.77
N CYS A 67 -11.20 -2.00 -18.53
CA CYS A 67 -11.22 -0.71 -17.86
C CYS A 67 -10.52 0.36 -18.70
N ALA A 68 -11.10 1.56 -18.75
CA ALA A 68 -10.60 2.66 -19.58
C ALA A 68 -9.18 3.09 -19.24
N ASN A 69 -8.82 3.06 -17.95
CA ASN A 69 -7.48 3.38 -17.49
C ASN A 69 -6.81 2.13 -16.95
N GLN A 70 -5.67 1.78 -17.52
CA GLN A 70 -4.91 0.61 -17.12
C GLN A 70 -3.46 0.99 -16.85
N LEU A 71 -2.95 0.54 -15.72
CA LEU A 71 -1.55 0.66 -15.34
C LEU A 71 -0.90 -0.72 -15.51
N VAL A 72 -0.14 -0.86 -16.59
CA VAL A 72 0.50 -2.13 -16.96
C VAL A 72 1.88 -2.20 -16.33
N CYS A 73 2.11 -3.22 -15.52
CA CYS A 73 3.36 -3.44 -14.79
C CYS A 73 3.81 -4.89 -14.95
N ASP A 74 5.13 -5.12 -15.05
CA ASP A 74 5.69 -6.48 -15.13
C ASP A 74 5.39 -7.31 -13.88
N GLU A 75 5.43 -6.66 -12.71
CA GLU A 75 5.12 -7.27 -11.41
C GLU A 75 3.96 -6.54 -10.71
N PRO A 76 2.71 -6.80 -11.10
CA PRO A 76 1.57 -6.04 -10.60
C PRO A 76 1.37 -6.17 -9.08
N TYR A 77 1.69 -7.28 -8.45
CA TYR A 77 1.63 -7.42 -6.98
C TYR A 77 2.60 -6.48 -6.27
N LEU A 78 3.83 -6.37 -6.77
CA LEU A 78 4.82 -5.45 -6.22
C LEU A 78 4.39 -4.00 -6.46
N ALA A 79 3.85 -3.70 -7.63
CA ALA A 79 3.30 -2.38 -7.95
C ALA A 79 2.17 -2.00 -6.98
N VAL A 80 1.22 -2.89 -6.72
CA VAL A 80 0.12 -2.66 -5.77
C VAL A 80 0.64 -2.39 -4.37
N ALA A 81 1.64 -3.13 -3.90
CA ALA A 81 2.24 -2.92 -2.58
C ALA A 81 2.88 -1.53 -2.45
N LYS A 82 3.63 -1.10 -3.48
CA LYS A 82 4.22 0.25 -3.54
C LYS A 82 3.15 1.34 -3.58
N ILE A 83 2.13 1.17 -4.41
CA ILE A 83 1.01 2.11 -4.53
C ILE A 83 0.25 2.24 -3.20
N ALA A 84 -0.01 1.12 -2.52
CA ALA A 84 -0.63 1.14 -1.20
C ALA A 84 0.17 1.97 -0.19
N SER A 85 1.50 1.85 -0.20
CA SER A 85 2.37 2.64 0.67
C SER A 85 2.36 4.15 0.34
N ILE A 86 2.11 4.51 -0.92
CA ILE A 86 2.00 5.90 -1.37
C ILE A 86 0.64 6.49 -0.96
N LEU A 87 -0.45 5.76 -1.21
CA LEU A 87 -1.80 6.22 -0.92
C LEU A 87 -2.12 6.21 0.58
N TYR A 88 -1.54 5.27 1.31
CA TYR A 88 -1.77 5.08 2.75
C TYR A 88 -0.43 5.07 3.52
N PRO A 89 0.25 6.23 3.59
CA PRO A 89 1.51 6.30 4.29
C PRO A 89 1.32 5.96 5.78
N GLN A 90 2.19 5.11 6.29
CA GLN A 90 2.18 4.78 7.71
C GLN A 90 2.61 5.99 8.55
N PRO A 91 1.99 6.19 9.71
CA PRO A 91 2.46 7.21 10.65
C PRO A 91 3.93 6.96 11.00
N THR A 92 4.73 7.99 10.91
CA THR A 92 6.13 7.93 11.37
C THR A 92 6.18 8.30 12.84
N HIS A 93 6.84 7.46 13.62
CA HIS A 93 7.10 7.75 15.02
C HIS A 93 8.61 7.98 15.21
N PRO A 94 9.02 9.08 15.88
CA PRO A 94 10.42 9.27 16.21
C PRO A 94 10.89 8.16 17.15
N PRO A 95 12.11 7.65 17.00
CA PRO A 95 12.67 6.65 17.91
C PRO A 95 12.59 7.11 19.36
N GLY A 96 12.33 6.18 20.25
CA GLY A 96 12.30 6.45 21.68
C GLY A 96 11.28 5.64 22.45
N ILE A 97 11.34 5.75 23.77
CA ILE A 97 10.44 5.07 24.68
C ILE A 97 9.56 6.14 25.33
N HIS A 98 8.23 6.00 25.19
CA HIS A 98 7.31 6.93 25.82
C HIS A 98 7.42 6.86 27.35
N PRO A 99 7.37 8.00 28.05
CA PRO A 99 7.53 8.03 29.53
C PRO A 99 6.53 7.16 30.31
N SER A 100 5.33 6.92 29.72
CA SER A 100 4.30 6.06 30.34
C SER A 100 4.47 4.57 30.01
N ALA A 101 5.44 4.21 29.16
CA ALA A 101 5.72 2.81 28.89
C ALA A 101 6.51 2.17 30.03
N PHE A 102 6.23 0.90 30.29
CA PHE A 102 7.04 0.08 31.15
C PHE A 102 7.99 -0.79 30.31
N VAL A 103 9.28 -0.68 30.57
CA VAL A 103 10.30 -1.54 29.94
C VAL A 103 11.10 -2.20 31.04
N ASP A 104 11.05 -3.55 31.08
CA ASP A 104 11.81 -4.30 32.05
C ASP A 104 13.32 -4.05 31.86
N PRO A 105 14.11 -3.90 32.95
CA PRO A 105 15.55 -3.65 32.85
C PRO A 105 16.34 -4.72 32.08
N SER A 106 15.82 -5.95 32.01
CA SER A 106 16.43 -7.06 31.26
C SER A 106 16.07 -7.02 29.76
N ALA A 107 15.06 -6.23 29.36
CA ALA A 107 14.67 -6.11 27.97
C ALA A 107 15.71 -5.34 27.16
N LYS A 108 15.85 -5.72 25.90
CA LYS A 108 16.72 -5.03 24.92
C LYS A 108 15.86 -4.32 23.89
N VAL A 109 15.96 -3.00 23.86
CA VAL A 109 15.25 -2.18 22.89
C VAL A 109 16.26 -1.49 21.98
N ALA A 110 16.12 -1.68 20.67
CA ALA A 110 16.97 -1.03 19.69
C ALA A 110 16.78 0.49 19.74
N SER A 111 17.85 1.24 19.53
CA SER A 111 17.85 2.71 19.57
C SER A 111 16.95 3.35 18.51
N SER A 112 16.69 2.64 17.43
CA SER A 112 15.79 3.05 16.33
C SER A 112 14.33 2.65 16.55
N ALA A 113 14.02 1.89 17.60
CA ALA A 113 12.65 1.48 17.91
C ALA A 113 11.85 2.58 18.59
N TYR A 114 10.54 2.55 18.40
CA TYR A 114 9.58 3.36 19.12
C TYR A 114 8.74 2.48 20.03
N VAL A 115 8.65 2.85 21.31
CA VAL A 115 7.78 2.22 22.29
C VAL A 115 6.75 3.25 22.75
N GLY A 116 5.51 3.03 22.39
CA GLY A 116 4.43 3.99 22.57
C GLY A 116 3.89 4.09 24.00
N PRO A 117 2.92 4.99 24.21
CA PRO A 117 2.33 5.21 25.54
C PRO A 117 1.64 3.95 26.05
N ASN A 118 1.84 3.67 27.35
CA ASN A 118 1.27 2.53 28.07
C ASN A 118 1.66 1.15 27.52
N ALA A 119 2.65 1.09 26.64
CA ALA A 119 3.21 -0.18 26.22
C ALA A 119 3.95 -0.87 27.36
N VAL A 120 3.90 -2.19 27.40
CA VAL A 120 4.59 -3.01 28.39
C VAL A 120 5.55 -3.96 27.69
N VAL A 121 6.84 -3.80 27.96
CA VAL A 121 7.91 -4.69 27.46
C VAL A 121 8.42 -5.48 28.65
N MET A 122 8.15 -6.79 28.63
CA MET A 122 8.44 -7.68 29.75
C MET A 122 9.91 -8.14 29.77
N GLU A 123 10.24 -8.91 30.81
CA GLU A 123 11.58 -9.43 31.01
C GLU A 123 12.12 -10.22 29.80
N ASN A 124 13.40 -10.02 29.51
CA ASN A 124 14.13 -10.67 28.42
C ASN A 124 13.54 -10.44 27.00
N ALA A 125 12.58 -9.55 26.82
CA ALA A 125 12.07 -9.20 25.50
C ALA A 125 13.14 -8.50 24.66
N VAL A 126 13.12 -8.75 23.36
CA VAL A 126 14.02 -8.13 22.41
C VAL A 126 13.17 -7.39 21.37
N ILE A 127 13.30 -6.07 21.35
CA ILE A 127 12.66 -5.18 20.36
C ILE A 127 13.71 -4.79 19.33
N GLY A 128 13.50 -5.21 18.09
CA GLY A 128 14.44 -4.98 17.00
C GLY A 128 14.44 -3.55 16.46
N GLU A 129 15.33 -3.32 15.51
CA GLU A 129 15.46 -2.02 14.85
C GLU A 129 14.19 -1.62 14.12
N SER A 130 13.86 -0.31 14.21
CA SER A 130 12.68 0.30 13.57
C SER A 130 11.34 -0.31 13.98
N ALA A 131 11.29 -1.12 15.03
CA ALA A 131 10.05 -1.66 15.57
C ALA A 131 9.17 -0.55 16.16
N ILE A 132 7.86 -0.71 16.02
CA ILE A 132 6.84 0.17 16.61
C ILE A 132 5.96 -0.69 17.51
N ILE A 133 5.92 -0.35 18.79
CA ILE A 133 5.15 -1.02 19.83
C ILE A 133 4.06 -0.08 20.34
#